data_5bd564301c7e600f89bde4896e847cb9
#
_entry.id   5bd564301c7e600f89bde4896e847cb9
#
_cell.length_a   1.000
_cell.length_b   1.000
_cell.length_c   1.000
_cell.angle_alpha   90.00
_cell.angle_beta   90.00
_cell.angle_gamma   90.00
#
_symmetry.space_group_name_H-M   'P 1'
#
loop_
_entity.id
_entity.type
_entity.pdbx_description
1 polymer ?
#
loop_
_entity_poly.entity_id
_entity_poly.type
_entity_poly.pdbx_seq_one_letter_code
_entity_poly.pdbx_strand_id
1 'polypeptide(L)'
;MTESRPSLPLILLGLGLALITISGFYLARDVSLQSDFSTVPVQVNYPAPDLTLTDLQGASRSLAQYRGQVILINLWATWCAPCKEEMPTLQAYYNRHVNEGFIIIAINDGDPTPDVLQFVKDFQITFPVWLDPTYIATEQAFKTLNLPTSFVIDRKGAVRLIWVGAISRRTLDKHVTPIIKEK
;
A
#
# COMPACT_ATOMS: atom_id res chain seq x y z
N MET A 1 41.85 -42.07 -36.92
CA MET A 1 40.95 -41.03 -36.35
C MET A 1 39.56 -41.64 -36.25
N THR A 2 39.19 -42.15 -35.07
CA THR A 2 37.86 -42.75 -34.85
C THR A 2 36.95 -41.67 -34.27
N GLU A 3 36.08 -41.11 -35.11
CA GLU A 3 34.99 -40.23 -34.63
C GLU A 3 33.99 -41.09 -33.84
N SER A 4 33.97 -40.89 -32.54
CA SER A 4 32.96 -41.47 -31.65
C SER A 4 31.64 -40.76 -31.83
N ARG A 5 30.71 -41.38 -32.55
CA ARG A 5 29.33 -40.88 -32.64
C ARG A 5 28.66 -40.97 -31.26
N PRO A 6 28.06 -39.88 -30.76
CA PRO A 6 27.38 -39.93 -29.47
C PRO A 6 26.22 -40.95 -29.54
N SER A 7 26.13 -41.79 -28.55
CA SER A 7 25.08 -42.81 -28.50
C SER A 7 23.68 -42.18 -28.28
N LEU A 8 22.69 -42.72 -28.97
CA LEU A 8 21.28 -42.26 -28.89
C LEU A 8 20.79 -41.99 -27.45
N PRO A 9 21.12 -42.82 -26.42
CA PRO A 9 20.73 -42.55 -25.05
C PRO A 9 21.34 -41.28 -24.45
N LEU A 10 22.57 -40.90 -24.82
CA LEU A 10 23.21 -39.66 -24.38
C LEU A 10 22.52 -38.40 -24.98
N ILE A 11 22.08 -38.49 -26.22
CA ILE A 11 21.32 -37.39 -26.89
C ILE A 11 19.96 -37.23 -26.24
N LEU A 12 19.24 -38.32 -25.92
CA LEU A 12 17.95 -38.28 -25.27
C LEU A 12 18.04 -37.73 -23.83
N LEU A 13 19.11 -38.09 -23.09
CA LEU A 13 19.37 -37.57 -21.74
C LEU A 13 19.61 -36.05 -21.78
N GLY A 14 20.41 -35.57 -22.74
CA GLY A 14 20.67 -34.14 -22.94
C GLY A 14 19.43 -33.35 -23.30
N LEU A 15 18.58 -33.87 -24.16
CA LEU A 15 17.30 -33.25 -24.53
C LEU A 15 16.34 -33.20 -23.34
N GLY A 16 16.26 -34.26 -22.52
CA GLY A 16 15.43 -34.30 -21.30
C GLY A 16 15.87 -33.26 -20.28
N LEU A 17 17.19 -33.12 -20.02
CA LEU A 17 17.72 -32.10 -19.13
C LEU A 17 17.46 -30.68 -19.64
N ALA A 18 17.61 -30.43 -20.93
CA ALA A 18 17.34 -29.13 -21.54
C ALA A 18 15.85 -28.74 -21.42
N LEU A 19 14.93 -29.68 -21.60
CA LEU A 19 13.51 -29.42 -21.43
C LEU A 19 13.14 -29.14 -19.97
N ILE A 20 13.75 -29.84 -19.00
CA ILE A 20 13.53 -29.59 -17.56
C ILE A 20 14.06 -28.18 -17.18
N THR A 21 15.23 -27.79 -17.64
CA THR A 21 15.80 -26.46 -17.34
C THR A 21 15.00 -25.34 -17.98
N ILE A 22 14.53 -25.53 -19.22
CA ILE A 22 13.68 -24.55 -19.91
C ILE A 22 12.32 -24.43 -19.20
N SER A 23 11.70 -25.57 -18.87
CA SER A 23 10.43 -25.58 -18.12
C SER A 23 10.59 -24.95 -16.73
N GLY A 24 11.66 -25.27 -16.01
CA GLY A 24 11.99 -24.66 -14.71
C GLY A 24 12.21 -23.14 -14.82
N PHE A 25 12.87 -22.68 -15.90
CA PHE A 25 13.06 -21.26 -16.16
C PHE A 25 11.73 -20.53 -16.47
N TYR A 26 10.85 -21.13 -17.25
CA TYR A 26 9.53 -20.56 -17.51
C TYR A 26 8.65 -20.56 -16.25
N LEU A 27 8.65 -21.64 -15.46
CA LEU A 27 7.93 -21.70 -14.18
C LEU A 27 8.49 -20.69 -13.17
N ALA A 28 9.80 -20.50 -13.08
CA ALA A 28 10.41 -19.51 -12.21
C ALA A 28 10.11 -18.06 -12.67
N ARG A 29 9.92 -17.85 -13.97
CA ARG A 29 9.57 -16.54 -14.53
C ARG A 29 8.09 -16.18 -14.26
N ASP A 30 7.20 -17.17 -14.25
CA ASP A 30 5.77 -16.99 -13.93
C ASP A 30 5.53 -16.85 -12.42
N VAL A 31 6.40 -17.38 -11.55
CA VAL A 31 6.36 -17.16 -10.10
C VAL A 31 6.80 -15.75 -9.70
N SER A 32 7.43 -14.99 -10.62
CA SER A 32 7.59 -13.54 -10.50
C SER A 32 6.32 -12.76 -10.82
N LEU A 33 5.17 -13.42 -10.93
CA LEU A 33 3.86 -12.78 -10.82
C LEU A 33 3.78 -12.22 -9.40
N GLN A 34 4.25 -10.97 -9.29
CA GLN A 34 3.88 -10.08 -8.21
C GLN A 34 2.43 -10.38 -7.89
N SER A 35 2.20 -10.86 -6.69
CA SER A 35 0.90 -10.78 -6.05
C SER A 35 0.53 -9.29 -6.04
N ASP A 36 -0.07 -8.83 -7.12
CA ASP A 36 -0.66 -7.51 -7.23
C ASP A 36 -1.93 -7.55 -6.37
N PHE A 37 -1.73 -7.62 -5.04
CA PHE A 37 -2.80 -7.56 -4.03
C PHE A 37 -3.46 -6.18 -3.98
N SER A 38 -3.21 -5.36 -4.98
CA SER A 38 -3.92 -4.12 -5.17
C SER A 38 -5.35 -4.44 -5.55
N THR A 39 -6.20 -4.57 -4.54
CA THR A 39 -7.64 -4.62 -4.74
C THR A 39 -8.09 -3.39 -5.53
N VAL A 40 -8.99 -3.61 -6.49
CA VAL A 40 -9.59 -2.48 -7.24
C VAL A 40 -10.36 -1.63 -6.23
N PRO A 41 -10.11 -0.31 -6.14
CA PRO A 41 -10.83 0.54 -5.20
C PRO A 41 -12.32 0.58 -5.53
N VAL A 42 -13.14 0.51 -4.49
CA VAL A 42 -14.58 0.71 -4.60
C VAL A 42 -14.84 2.21 -4.65
N GLN A 43 -15.57 2.66 -5.66
CA GLN A 43 -16.02 4.04 -5.74
C GLN A 43 -17.22 4.25 -4.83
N VAL A 44 -17.15 5.31 -4.03
CA VAL A 44 -18.20 5.72 -3.10
C VAL A 44 -18.38 7.23 -3.15
N ASN A 45 -19.41 7.76 -2.48
CA ASN A 45 -19.59 9.19 -2.33
C ASN A 45 -20.41 9.46 -1.07
N TYR A 46 -19.72 9.71 0.05
CA TYR A 46 -20.35 10.08 1.31
C TYR A 46 -19.44 11.03 2.10
N PRO A 47 -19.97 11.84 3.02
CA PRO A 47 -19.16 12.75 3.82
C PRO A 47 -18.12 11.98 4.65
N ALA A 48 -16.88 12.51 4.67
CA ALA A 48 -15.86 11.98 5.58
C ALA A 48 -16.32 12.14 7.04
N PRO A 49 -16.00 11.15 7.91
CA PRO A 49 -16.34 11.25 9.32
C PRO A 49 -15.58 12.39 9.99
N ASP A 50 -16.17 12.97 11.03
CA ASP A 50 -15.43 13.81 11.95
C ASP A 50 -14.50 12.93 12.78
N LEU A 51 -13.20 13.17 12.64
CA LEU A 51 -12.17 12.42 13.33
C LEU A 51 -11.12 13.36 13.90
N THR A 52 -10.83 13.17 15.19
CA THR A 52 -9.74 13.87 15.89
C THR A 52 -8.93 12.82 16.66
N LEU A 53 -7.64 12.78 16.41
CA LEU A 53 -6.68 11.88 17.03
C LEU A 53 -5.43 12.66 17.47
N THR A 54 -4.46 11.97 18.04
CA THR A 54 -3.19 12.56 18.49
C THR A 54 -2.08 12.17 17.51
N ASP A 55 -1.24 13.12 17.12
CA ASP A 55 -0.05 12.81 16.33
C ASP A 55 1.11 12.29 17.21
N LEU A 56 2.23 11.91 16.57
CA LEU A 56 3.41 11.37 17.25
C LEU A 56 4.07 12.38 18.21
N GLN A 57 3.77 13.67 18.11
CA GLN A 57 4.26 14.73 18.99
C GLN A 57 3.29 15.03 20.15
N GLY A 58 2.19 14.29 20.24
CA GLY A 58 1.16 14.48 21.25
C GLY A 58 0.19 15.63 20.96
N ALA A 59 0.24 16.21 19.76
CA ALA A 59 -0.68 17.27 19.37
C ALA A 59 -2.00 16.70 18.85
N SER A 60 -3.12 17.31 19.23
CA SER A 60 -4.44 16.96 18.70
C SER A 60 -4.58 17.39 17.25
N ARG A 61 -4.99 16.49 16.37
CA ARG A 61 -5.18 16.67 14.95
C ARG A 61 -6.56 16.25 14.52
N SER A 62 -7.18 17.05 13.66
CA SER A 62 -8.52 16.79 13.12
C SER A 62 -8.49 16.76 11.60
N LEU A 63 -9.30 15.88 10.98
CA LEU A 63 -9.48 15.86 9.52
C LEU A 63 -9.97 17.19 8.98
N ALA A 64 -10.73 17.96 9.77
CA ALA A 64 -11.21 19.29 9.39
C ALA A 64 -10.09 20.29 9.08
N GLN A 65 -8.88 20.12 9.66
CA GLN A 65 -7.72 20.98 9.41
C GLN A 65 -7.17 20.85 7.98
N TYR A 66 -7.51 19.76 7.28
CA TYR A 66 -7.03 19.44 5.94
C TYR A 66 -8.08 19.66 4.84
N ARG A 67 -9.18 20.35 5.17
CA ARG A 67 -10.20 20.71 4.16
C ARG A 67 -9.57 21.49 2.99
N GLY A 68 -10.03 21.21 1.78
CA GLY A 68 -9.47 21.77 0.55
C GLY A 68 -8.29 20.98 -0.01
N GLN A 69 -7.76 20.00 0.72
CA GLN A 69 -6.77 19.03 0.23
C GLN A 69 -7.43 17.70 -0.12
N VAL A 70 -6.80 16.94 -1.00
CA VAL A 70 -7.12 15.53 -1.19
C VAL A 70 -6.37 14.73 -0.14
N ILE A 71 -7.07 13.94 0.65
CA ILE A 71 -6.50 13.18 1.76
C ILE A 71 -6.56 11.69 1.44
N LEU A 72 -5.45 10.98 1.57
CA LEU A 72 -5.43 9.54 1.63
C LEU A 72 -5.27 9.13 3.10
N ILE A 73 -6.32 8.56 3.68
CA ILE A 73 -6.26 7.89 4.97
C ILE A 73 -5.75 6.48 4.75
N ASN A 74 -4.77 6.05 5.54
CA ASN A 74 -4.27 4.68 5.53
C ASN A 74 -4.30 4.13 6.96
N LEU A 75 -5.12 3.11 7.19
CA LEU A 75 -5.21 2.41 8.48
C LEU A 75 -4.20 1.26 8.47
N TRP A 76 -3.33 1.20 9.46
CA TRP A 76 -2.19 0.28 9.48
C TRP A 76 -1.73 -0.08 10.89
N ALA A 77 -0.91 -1.15 10.99
CA ALA A 77 -0.25 -1.53 12.23
C ALA A 77 1.19 -2.01 11.97
N THR A 78 2.04 -1.96 13.01
CA THR A 78 3.46 -2.35 12.91
C THR A 78 3.67 -3.84 12.65
N TRP A 79 2.77 -4.70 13.08
CA TRP A 79 2.79 -6.15 12.88
C TRP A 79 2.17 -6.59 11.54
N CYS A 80 1.49 -5.71 10.83
CA CYS A 80 0.79 -5.99 9.58
C CYS A 80 1.79 -6.10 8.41
N ALA A 81 2.04 -7.30 7.90
CA ALA A 81 2.99 -7.53 6.83
C ALA A 81 2.66 -6.79 5.53
N PRO A 82 1.42 -6.83 4.98
CA PRO A 82 1.08 -6.08 3.77
C PRO A 82 1.15 -4.55 3.98
N CYS A 83 0.95 -4.06 5.22
CA CYS A 83 1.14 -2.64 5.53
C CYS A 83 2.62 -2.24 5.35
N LYS A 84 3.57 -3.08 5.82
CA LYS A 84 5.01 -2.84 5.63
C LYS A 84 5.38 -2.77 4.14
N GLU A 85 4.80 -3.64 3.33
CA GLU A 85 5.07 -3.74 1.90
C GLU A 85 4.63 -2.47 1.13
N GLU A 86 3.53 -1.83 1.53
CA GLU A 86 3.01 -0.64 0.83
C GLU A 86 3.67 0.67 1.24
N MET A 87 4.29 0.77 2.45
CA MET A 87 4.83 2.05 2.97
C MET A 87 5.83 2.74 2.03
N PRO A 88 6.79 2.05 1.39
CA PRO A 88 7.69 2.70 0.43
C PRO A 88 6.94 3.28 -0.78
N THR A 89 5.88 2.60 -1.23
CA THR A 89 5.03 3.07 -2.33
C THR A 89 4.26 4.32 -1.94
N LEU A 90 3.66 4.33 -0.74
CA LEU A 90 2.95 5.48 -0.19
C LEU A 90 3.90 6.67 -0.01
N GLN A 91 5.10 6.45 0.54
CA GLN A 91 6.09 7.51 0.73
C GLN A 91 6.54 8.12 -0.60
N ALA A 92 6.84 7.29 -1.61
CA ALA A 92 7.21 7.78 -2.93
C ALA A 92 6.07 8.55 -3.62
N TYR A 93 4.83 8.12 -3.42
CA TYR A 93 3.65 8.80 -3.94
C TYR A 93 3.40 10.15 -3.23
N TYR A 94 3.52 10.18 -1.91
CA TYR A 94 3.43 11.40 -1.11
C TYR A 94 4.44 12.45 -1.56
N ASN A 95 5.72 12.08 -1.69
CA ASN A 95 6.79 12.98 -2.11
C ASN A 95 6.51 13.62 -3.47
N ARG A 96 5.81 12.91 -4.37
CA ARG A 96 5.47 13.40 -5.71
C ARG A 96 4.33 14.42 -5.69
N HIS A 97 3.33 14.22 -4.83
CA HIS A 97 2.07 14.94 -4.90
C HIS A 97 1.82 15.92 -3.73
N VAL A 98 2.67 15.97 -2.71
CA VAL A 98 2.48 16.83 -1.52
C VAL A 98 2.30 18.30 -1.87
N ASN A 99 2.97 18.79 -2.90
CA ASN A 99 2.87 20.18 -3.36
C ASN A 99 1.64 20.45 -4.25
N GLU A 100 0.84 19.42 -4.55
CA GLU A 100 -0.37 19.52 -5.36
C GLU A 100 -1.66 19.62 -4.50
N GLY A 101 -1.52 19.87 -3.20
CA GLY A 101 -2.64 19.88 -2.26
C GLY A 101 -3.14 18.46 -1.95
N PHE A 102 -2.23 17.52 -1.85
CA PHE A 102 -2.45 16.14 -1.45
C PHE A 102 -1.71 15.83 -0.15
N ILE A 103 -2.32 15.03 0.71
CA ILE A 103 -1.70 14.58 1.95
C ILE A 103 -2.06 13.11 2.22
N ILE A 104 -1.12 12.37 2.80
CA ILE A 104 -1.38 11.07 3.41
C ILE A 104 -1.45 11.27 4.92
N ILE A 105 -2.46 10.70 5.56
CA ILE A 105 -2.58 10.59 7.00
C ILE A 105 -2.64 9.11 7.33
N ALA A 106 -1.53 8.58 7.84
CA ALA A 106 -1.46 7.19 8.26
C ALA A 106 -1.90 7.08 9.72
N ILE A 107 -2.94 6.30 9.97
CA ILE A 107 -3.51 6.11 11.31
C ILE A 107 -3.08 4.74 11.81
N ASN A 108 -2.29 4.74 12.88
CA ASN A 108 -1.82 3.51 13.50
C ASN A 108 -2.87 2.94 14.45
N ASP A 109 -3.18 1.67 14.25
CA ASP A 109 -4.26 0.94 14.92
C ASP A 109 -3.77 0.26 16.20
N GLY A 110 -3.60 1.04 17.28
CA GLY A 110 -3.44 0.53 18.64
C GLY A 110 -2.04 0.08 19.04
N ASP A 111 -1.01 0.24 18.22
CA ASP A 111 0.35 -0.14 18.62
C ASP A 111 0.93 0.81 19.68
N PRO A 112 1.86 0.33 20.53
CA PRO A 112 2.60 1.18 21.44
C PRO A 112 3.37 2.28 20.68
N THR A 113 3.31 3.52 21.18
CA THR A 113 3.99 4.67 20.55
C THR A 113 5.48 4.44 20.24
N PRO A 114 6.29 3.80 21.10
CA PRO A 114 7.69 3.50 20.76
C PRO A 114 7.86 2.65 19.52
N ASP A 115 6.99 1.65 19.31
CA ASP A 115 7.04 0.76 18.14
C ASP A 115 6.67 1.51 16.87
N VAL A 116 5.67 2.40 16.95
CA VAL A 116 5.28 3.29 15.84
C VAL A 116 6.42 4.25 15.47
N LEU A 117 7.08 4.85 16.46
CA LEU A 117 8.22 5.75 16.23
C LEU A 117 9.38 5.02 15.55
N GLN A 118 9.69 3.79 16.00
CA GLN A 118 10.73 2.98 15.36
C GLN A 118 10.37 2.65 13.93
N PHE A 119 9.14 2.24 13.68
CA PHE A 119 8.64 1.95 12.34
C PHE A 119 8.75 3.16 11.40
N VAL A 120 8.28 4.34 11.84
CA VAL A 120 8.35 5.59 11.07
C VAL A 120 9.80 5.92 10.68
N LYS A 121 10.75 5.69 11.59
CA LYS A 121 12.18 5.86 11.32
C LYS A 121 12.72 4.87 10.32
N ASP A 122 12.40 3.58 10.49
CA ASP A 122 12.92 2.48 9.65
C ASP A 122 12.41 2.59 8.21
N PHE A 123 11.16 2.99 8.02
CA PHE A 123 10.54 3.22 6.70
C PHE A 123 10.72 4.63 6.16
N GLN A 124 11.42 5.52 6.89
CA GLN A 124 11.67 6.93 6.51
C GLN A 124 10.37 7.68 6.15
N ILE A 125 9.32 7.46 6.93
CA ILE A 125 8.01 8.06 6.70
C ILE A 125 8.05 9.55 7.05
N THR A 126 7.60 10.40 6.13
CA THR A 126 7.56 11.86 6.30
C THR A 126 6.14 12.45 6.23
N PHE A 127 5.16 11.66 5.84
CA PHE A 127 3.76 12.07 5.93
C PHE A 127 3.24 11.96 7.38
N PRO A 128 2.17 12.68 7.75
CA PRO A 128 1.55 12.63 9.06
C PRO A 128 1.17 11.21 9.51
N VAL A 129 1.55 10.88 10.74
CA VAL A 129 1.14 9.65 11.43
C VAL A 129 0.35 10.02 12.68
N TRP A 130 -0.86 9.48 12.80
CA TRP A 130 -1.73 9.65 13.96
C TRP A 130 -1.86 8.33 14.71
N LEU A 131 -2.05 8.43 16.02
CA LEU A 131 -2.22 7.30 16.92
C LEU A 131 -3.69 7.10 17.24
N ASP A 132 -4.15 5.86 17.10
CA ASP A 132 -5.52 5.45 17.48
C ASP A 132 -5.50 4.32 18.53
N PRO A 133 -5.08 4.61 19.78
CA PRO A 133 -4.94 3.60 20.82
C PRO A 133 -6.28 3.01 21.28
N THR A 134 -7.37 3.59 20.86
CA THR A 134 -8.74 3.22 21.28
C THR A 134 -9.62 2.79 20.11
N TYR A 135 -9.04 2.58 18.94
CA TYR A 135 -9.72 2.07 17.73
C TYR A 135 -10.90 2.92 17.23
N ILE A 136 -10.90 4.23 17.57
CA ILE A 136 -11.97 5.16 17.16
C ILE A 136 -12.01 5.30 15.64
N ALA A 137 -10.87 5.36 14.98
CA ALA A 137 -10.81 5.48 13.52
C ALA A 137 -11.31 4.20 12.85
N THR A 138 -10.80 3.04 13.26
CA THR A 138 -11.13 1.76 12.63
C THR A 138 -12.55 1.32 12.93
N GLU A 139 -12.97 1.30 14.20
CA GLU A 139 -14.25 0.73 14.60
C GLU A 139 -15.43 1.69 14.44
N GLN A 140 -15.24 3.00 14.72
CA GLN A 140 -16.35 3.94 14.76
C GLN A 140 -16.42 4.83 13.53
N ALA A 141 -15.29 5.45 13.13
CA ALA A 141 -15.29 6.42 12.04
C ALA A 141 -15.35 5.73 10.67
N PHE A 142 -14.45 4.80 10.39
CA PHE A 142 -14.35 4.12 9.10
C PHE A 142 -14.99 2.72 9.07
N LYS A 143 -15.33 2.16 10.21
CA LYS A 143 -16.05 0.88 10.37
C LYS A 143 -15.42 -0.28 9.61
N THR A 144 -14.11 -0.45 9.77
CA THR A 144 -13.33 -1.55 9.17
C THR A 144 -12.40 -2.15 10.20
N LEU A 145 -12.24 -3.48 10.17
CA LEU A 145 -11.29 -4.22 11.00
C LEU A 145 -10.12 -4.78 10.19
N ASN A 146 -10.11 -4.53 8.89
CA ASN A 146 -9.10 -5.07 8.00
C ASN A 146 -7.93 -4.07 7.83
N LEU A 147 -6.69 -4.58 7.89
CA LEU A 147 -5.48 -3.79 7.65
C LEU A 147 -4.64 -4.40 6.51
N PRO A 148 -4.05 -3.55 5.65
CA PRO A 148 -4.33 -2.12 5.55
C PRO A 148 -5.68 -1.85 4.91
N THR A 149 -6.32 -0.77 5.30
CA THR A 149 -7.48 -0.22 4.57
C THR A 149 -7.21 1.25 4.29
N SER A 150 -7.51 1.67 3.06
CA SER A 150 -7.30 3.05 2.67
C SER A 150 -8.57 3.71 2.14
N PHE A 151 -8.70 5.01 2.41
CA PHE A 151 -9.80 5.87 1.99
C PHE A 151 -9.24 7.12 1.31
N VAL A 152 -9.84 7.54 0.21
CA VAL A 152 -9.51 8.82 -0.40
C VAL A 152 -10.66 9.79 -0.21
N ILE A 153 -10.35 10.94 0.38
CA ILE A 153 -11.27 12.04 0.64
C ILE A 153 -10.91 13.17 -0.32
N ASP A 154 -11.88 13.68 -1.04
CA ASP A 154 -11.69 14.79 -1.97
C ASP A 154 -11.63 16.15 -1.27
N ARG A 155 -11.34 17.22 -2.02
CA ARG A 155 -11.24 18.60 -1.51
C ARG A 155 -12.53 19.12 -0.86
N LYS A 156 -13.69 18.53 -1.21
CA LYS A 156 -15.01 18.89 -0.66
C LYS A 156 -15.30 18.14 0.64
N GLY A 157 -14.43 17.19 1.04
CA GLY A 157 -14.60 16.38 2.23
C GLY A 157 -15.46 15.14 2.02
N ALA A 158 -15.63 14.67 0.80
CA ALA A 158 -16.33 13.43 0.51
C ALA A 158 -15.34 12.26 0.34
N VAL A 159 -15.63 11.12 0.96
CA VAL A 159 -14.95 9.86 0.69
C VAL A 159 -15.32 9.41 -0.72
N ARG A 160 -14.33 9.24 -1.58
CA ARG A 160 -14.50 8.90 -3.01
C ARG A 160 -14.08 7.47 -3.34
N LEU A 161 -13.08 6.95 -2.63
CA LEU A 161 -12.53 5.63 -2.85
C LEU A 161 -12.27 4.91 -1.53
N ILE A 162 -12.48 3.59 -1.54
CA ILE A 162 -12.12 2.69 -0.46
C ILE A 162 -11.48 1.44 -1.07
N TRP A 163 -10.43 0.93 -0.44
CA TRP A 163 -9.94 -0.42 -0.73
C TRP A 163 -9.30 -1.05 0.51
N VAL A 164 -9.36 -2.37 0.54
CA VAL A 164 -8.76 -3.21 1.58
C VAL A 164 -7.59 -3.97 0.98
N GLY A 165 -6.48 -4.02 1.69
CA GLY A 165 -5.22 -4.65 1.26
C GLY A 165 -4.21 -3.64 0.76
N ALA A 166 -2.96 -4.10 0.58
CA ALA A 166 -1.84 -3.26 0.15
C ALA A 166 -2.11 -2.58 -1.19
N ILE A 167 -1.66 -1.35 -1.31
CA ILE A 167 -1.90 -0.53 -2.50
C ILE A 167 -0.66 -0.47 -3.39
N SER A 168 -0.87 -0.71 -4.69
CA SER A 168 0.19 -0.57 -5.68
C SER A 168 0.30 0.86 -6.20
N ARG A 169 1.49 1.23 -6.68
CA ARG A 169 1.72 2.49 -7.39
C ARG A 169 0.76 2.67 -8.57
N ARG A 170 0.51 1.59 -9.32
CA ARG A 170 -0.41 1.62 -10.47
C ARG A 170 -1.83 1.98 -10.05
N THR A 171 -2.29 1.46 -8.92
CA THR A 171 -3.61 1.79 -8.37
C THR A 171 -3.69 3.25 -7.96
N LEU A 172 -2.66 3.78 -7.27
CA LEU A 172 -2.57 5.19 -6.90
C LEU A 172 -2.59 6.10 -8.14
N ASP A 173 -1.72 5.82 -9.13
CA ASP A 173 -1.61 6.61 -10.35
C ASP A 173 -2.94 6.59 -11.15
N LYS A 174 -3.63 5.45 -11.20
CA LYS A 174 -4.86 5.28 -11.98
C LYS A 174 -6.09 5.90 -11.30
N HIS A 175 -6.21 5.80 -9.98
CA HIS A 175 -7.44 6.11 -9.28
C HIS A 175 -7.36 7.34 -8.37
N VAL A 176 -6.20 7.62 -7.75
CA VAL A 176 -6.03 8.76 -6.82
C VAL A 176 -5.55 10.00 -7.55
N THR A 177 -4.59 9.87 -8.47
CA THR A 177 -4.06 11.01 -9.24
C THR A 177 -5.15 11.82 -9.96
N PRO A 178 -6.19 11.22 -10.58
CA PRO A 178 -7.28 12.01 -11.16
C PRO A 178 -7.99 12.90 -10.14
N ILE A 179 -8.24 12.39 -8.90
CA ILE A 179 -8.91 13.15 -7.83
C ILE A 179 -8.03 14.32 -7.37
N ILE A 180 -6.69 14.12 -7.28
CA ILE A 180 -5.75 15.21 -6.95
C ILE A 180 -5.81 16.32 -7.99
N LYS A 181 -6.04 16.00 -9.26
CA LYS A 181 -6.09 16.94 -10.38
C LYS A 181 -7.47 17.59 -10.59
N GLU A 182 -8.52 17.12 -9.92
CA GLU A 182 -9.82 17.79 -9.89
C GLU A 182 -9.64 19.20 -9.26
N LYS A 183 -10.26 20.23 -9.91
CA LYS A 183 -10.22 21.62 -9.43
C LYS A 183 -11.39 21.92 -8.51
#